data_9a85131dbfa9c1224d15f7cca39f2e70
#
_entry.id   9a85131dbfa9c1224d15f7cca39f2e70
#
_cell.length_a   1.000
_cell.length_b   1.000
_cell.length_c   1.000
_cell.angle_alpha   90.00
_cell.angle_beta   90.00
_cell.angle_gamma   90.00
#
_symmetry.space_group_name_H-M   'P 1'
#
loop_
_entity.id
_entity.type
_entity.pdbx_description
1 polymer ?
#
loop_
_entity_poly.entity_id
_entity_poly.type
_entity_poly.pdbx_seq_one_letter_code
_entity_poly.pdbx_strand_id
1 'polypeptide(L)'
;LDLPESGQLRDVRHLEMQVKSLQIPMMNWLKERKKENEMTKGDDMRVPTQDFLDVFSKATEGVLEEDEGDDISRILLMIRRLFSVTIDEEEDSDDEEQNDCTRIAEMLEICIRFRNSSALSLVFDELLDSPRITCHLLDPSVVGKSVFESCRGSILMSGTLFPPMMYSEILGIPANRTVCKVYSSDFPVENRPVLIASDVTSKFTERERSIPLIGQHVRAVIENTDGNVAIFAPSYTMLERIHSDFINLGWNGGRVILKEEQRMSKGRVESM
;
A
#
# COMPACT_ATOMS: atom_id res chain seq x y z
N LEU A 1 -3.68 41.56 -19.92
CA LEU A 1 -3.04 40.43 -19.23
C LEU A 1 -3.38 40.55 -17.76
N ASP A 2 -4.59 40.17 -17.41
CA ASP A 2 -5.09 40.18 -16.05
C ASP A 2 -4.64 38.88 -15.39
N LEU A 3 -3.93 39.03 -14.29
CA LEU A 3 -3.44 37.93 -13.47
C LEU A 3 -4.55 37.47 -12.49
N PRO A 4 -5.21 36.33 -12.70
CA PRO A 4 -6.13 35.76 -11.69
C PRO A 4 -5.40 35.10 -10.51
N GLU A 5 -4.07 35.05 -10.53
CA GLU A 5 -3.23 34.18 -9.67
C GLU A 5 -3.10 34.61 -8.20
N SER A 6 -3.47 35.81 -7.80
CA SER A 6 -3.21 36.27 -6.42
C SER A 6 -4.22 35.76 -5.38
N GLY A 7 -5.42 35.38 -5.78
CA GLY A 7 -6.46 34.84 -4.90
C GLY A 7 -6.23 33.36 -4.61
N GLN A 8 -6.08 32.54 -5.63
CA GLN A 8 -5.88 31.10 -5.54
C GLN A 8 -4.62 30.72 -4.75
N LEU A 9 -3.49 31.38 -5.00
CA LEU A 9 -2.25 31.19 -4.23
C LEU A 9 -2.39 31.55 -2.73
N ARG A 10 -3.28 32.50 -2.38
CA ARG A 10 -3.59 32.81 -0.98
C ARG A 10 -4.40 31.70 -0.33
N ASP A 11 -5.36 31.14 -1.03
CA ASP A 11 -6.23 30.08 -0.53
C ASP A 11 -5.44 28.77 -0.30
N VAL A 12 -4.54 28.41 -1.21
CA VAL A 12 -3.63 27.27 -1.07
C VAL A 12 -2.73 27.43 0.15
N ARG A 13 -2.07 28.59 0.31
CA ARG A 13 -1.20 28.86 1.48
C ARG A 13 -1.97 28.89 2.80
N HIS A 14 -3.20 29.39 2.77
CA HIS A 14 -4.07 29.39 3.94
C HIS A 14 -4.45 27.96 4.35
N LEU A 15 -4.80 27.11 3.38
CA LEU A 15 -5.09 25.70 3.61
C LEU A 15 -3.85 24.93 4.09
N GLU A 16 -2.69 25.18 3.52
CA GLU A 16 -1.43 24.60 4.02
C GLU A 16 -1.17 24.93 5.50
N MET A 17 -1.41 26.20 5.88
CA MET A 17 -1.28 26.61 7.28
C MET A 17 -2.32 25.91 8.18
N GLN A 18 -3.54 25.75 7.71
CA GLN A 18 -4.59 25.03 8.41
C GLN A 18 -4.23 23.56 8.58
N VAL A 19 -3.78 22.87 7.54
CA VAL A 19 -3.31 21.47 7.62
C VAL A 19 -2.11 21.33 8.56
N LYS A 20 -1.15 22.24 8.50
CA LYS A 20 0.01 22.26 9.41
C LYS A 20 -0.41 22.50 10.87
N SER A 21 -1.45 23.30 11.13
CA SER A 21 -1.96 23.52 12.50
C SER A 21 -2.58 22.26 13.10
N LEU A 22 -3.13 21.36 12.27
CA LEU A 22 -3.65 20.06 12.72
C LEU A 22 -2.54 19.08 13.11
N GLN A 23 -1.34 19.25 12.58
CA GLN A 23 -0.23 18.33 12.84
C GLN A 23 0.12 18.25 14.33
N ILE A 24 0.16 19.37 15.04
CA ILE A 24 0.56 19.42 16.46
C ILE A 24 -0.43 18.67 17.36
N PRO A 25 -1.76 18.94 17.30
CA PRO A 25 -2.74 18.20 18.10
C PRO A 25 -2.74 16.70 17.81
N MET A 26 -2.66 16.32 16.55
CA MET A 26 -2.62 14.92 16.12
C MET A 26 -1.37 14.21 16.64
N MET A 27 -0.21 14.83 16.52
CA MET A 27 1.06 14.31 17.02
C MET A 27 1.07 14.16 18.56
N ASN A 28 0.52 15.12 19.27
CA ASN A 28 0.43 15.04 20.73
C ASN A 28 -0.48 13.88 21.15
N TRP A 29 -1.64 13.74 20.53
CA TRP A 29 -2.55 12.63 20.77
C TRP A 29 -1.88 11.27 20.50
N LEU A 30 -1.17 11.11 19.38
CA LEU A 30 -0.45 9.87 19.06
C LEU A 30 0.64 9.56 20.09
N LYS A 31 1.38 10.57 20.56
CA LYS A 31 2.40 10.40 21.62
C LYS A 31 1.78 9.96 22.95
N GLU A 32 0.63 10.52 23.33
CA GLU A 32 -0.09 10.11 24.53
C GLU A 32 -0.56 8.66 24.42
N ARG A 33 -1.20 8.29 23.30
CA ARG A 33 -1.64 6.91 23.03
C ARG A 33 -0.48 5.91 23.05
N LYS A 34 0.65 6.27 22.46
CA LYS A 34 1.87 5.45 22.48
C LYS A 34 2.32 5.21 23.92
N LYS A 35 2.33 6.23 24.74
CA LYS A 35 2.71 6.13 26.16
C LYS A 35 1.72 5.29 26.96
N GLU A 36 0.42 5.49 26.78
CA GLU A 36 -0.63 4.71 27.44
C GLU A 36 -0.57 3.21 27.12
N ASN A 37 -0.16 2.85 25.92
CA ASN A 37 -0.05 1.46 25.48
C ASN A 37 1.36 0.88 25.67
N GLU A 38 2.26 1.57 26.38
CA GLU A 38 3.64 1.13 26.64
C GLU A 38 4.40 0.69 25.38
N MET A 39 4.11 1.33 24.24
CA MET A 39 4.70 0.96 22.96
C MET A 39 6.19 1.24 22.89
N THR A 40 6.94 0.30 22.37
CA THR A 40 8.36 0.42 22.06
C THR A 40 8.59 0.81 20.59
N LYS A 41 9.82 1.15 20.24
CA LYS A 41 10.17 1.49 18.86
C LYS A 41 9.97 0.27 17.95
N GLY A 42 9.15 0.42 16.92
CA GLY A 42 8.83 -0.63 15.97
C GLY A 42 7.54 -1.40 16.24
N ASP A 43 6.84 -1.08 17.33
CA ASP A 43 5.52 -1.62 17.59
C ASP A 43 4.44 -0.90 16.77
N ASP A 44 3.43 -1.65 16.34
CA ASP A 44 2.24 -1.13 15.68
C ASP A 44 1.08 -1.08 16.68
N MET A 45 0.26 -0.03 16.58
CA MET A 45 -0.91 0.13 17.44
C MET A 45 -2.17 0.31 16.61
N ARG A 46 -3.21 -0.46 16.93
CA ARG A 46 -4.54 -0.21 16.37
C ARG A 46 -5.15 1.04 16.99
N VAL A 47 -5.63 1.95 16.15
CA VAL A 47 -6.32 3.16 16.55
C VAL A 47 -7.80 3.01 16.22
N PRO A 48 -8.72 3.17 17.18
CA PRO A 48 -10.15 3.20 16.90
C PRO A 48 -10.48 4.33 15.93
N THR A 49 -11.25 4.02 14.87
CA THR A 49 -11.60 5.01 13.85
C THR A 49 -12.36 6.19 14.41
N GLN A 50 -13.29 5.95 15.37
CA GLN A 50 -14.04 7.01 16.02
C GLN A 50 -13.12 7.94 16.82
N ASP A 51 -12.20 7.39 17.61
CA ASP A 51 -11.23 8.18 18.39
C ASP A 51 -10.38 9.09 17.48
N PHE A 52 -9.97 8.57 16.31
CA PHE A 52 -9.24 9.36 15.32
C PHE A 52 -10.11 10.50 14.76
N LEU A 53 -11.36 10.21 14.38
CA LEU A 53 -12.27 11.23 13.85
C LEU A 53 -12.60 12.30 14.87
N ASP A 54 -12.83 11.93 16.14
CA ASP A 54 -13.12 12.86 17.22
C ASP A 54 -11.95 13.82 17.47
N VAL A 55 -10.73 13.29 17.54
CA VAL A 55 -9.51 14.10 17.71
C VAL A 55 -9.28 14.99 16.50
N PHE A 56 -9.49 14.47 15.30
CA PHE A 56 -9.34 15.26 14.08
C PHE A 56 -10.38 16.40 14.03
N SER A 57 -11.65 16.11 14.29
CA SER A 57 -12.70 17.12 14.37
C SER A 57 -12.38 18.21 15.39
N LYS A 58 -11.97 17.81 16.59
CA LYS A 58 -11.57 18.75 17.62
C LYS A 58 -10.36 19.60 17.23
N ALA A 59 -9.40 19.02 16.52
CA ALA A 59 -8.24 19.76 16.02
C ALA A 59 -8.61 20.78 14.93
N THR A 60 -9.74 20.61 14.25
CA THR A 60 -10.27 21.58 13.27
C THR A 60 -11.05 22.73 13.91
N GLU A 61 -11.41 22.64 15.19
CA GLU A 61 -12.04 23.74 15.92
C GLU A 61 -11.14 24.99 15.92
N GLY A 62 -11.69 26.12 15.51
CA GLY A 62 -10.94 27.38 15.39
C GLY A 62 -10.01 27.49 14.17
N VAL A 63 -9.90 26.44 13.36
CA VAL A 63 -9.15 26.45 12.07
C VAL A 63 -10.10 26.76 10.93
N LEU A 64 -11.36 26.33 11.01
CA LEU A 64 -12.41 26.61 10.03
C LEU A 64 -13.20 27.84 10.49
N GLU A 65 -13.37 28.80 9.60
CA GLU A 65 -14.12 30.05 9.88
C GLU A 65 -15.62 29.82 10.10
N GLU A 66 -16.13 28.66 9.64
CA GLU A 66 -17.53 28.24 9.80
C GLU A 66 -17.61 27.16 10.88
N ASP A 67 -17.89 27.57 12.10
CA ASP A 67 -17.88 26.70 13.30
C ASP A 67 -19.28 26.12 13.64
N GLU A 68 -20.24 26.21 12.70
CA GLU A 68 -21.60 25.72 12.88
C GLU A 68 -21.78 24.33 12.28
N GLY A 69 -21.65 23.29 13.11
CA GLY A 69 -21.95 21.92 12.70
C GLY A 69 -21.49 20.86 13.68
N ASP A 70 -21.99 19.64 13.49
CA ASP A 70 -21.48 18.49 14.20
C ASP A 70 -20.09 18.07 13.71
N ASP A 71 -19.42 17.19 14.43
CA ASP A 71 -18.06 16.74 14.16
C ASP A 71 -17.88 16.22 12.71
N ILE A 72 -18.89 15.52 12.18
CA ILE A 72 -18.83 14.99 10.83
C ILE A 72 -18.94 16.08 9.80
N SER A 73 -19.79 17.09 10.02
CA SER A 73 -19.95 18.22 9.12
C SER A 73 -18.65 19.01 8.98
N ARG A 74 -17.91 19.21 10.07
CA ARG A 74 -16.58 19.86 10.05
C ARG A 74 -15.57 19.03 9.23
N ILE A 75 -15.53 17.73 9.41
CA ILE A 75 -14.63 16.87 8.63
C ILE A 75 -15.01 16.87 7.15
N LEU A 76 -16.28 16.82 6.80
CA LEU A 76 -16.76 16.91 5.42
C LEU A 76 -16.42 18.24 4.76
N LEU A 77 -16.48 19.33 5.51
CA LEU A 77 -16.05 20.65 5.03
C LEU A 77 -14.55 20.66 4.75
N MET A 78 -13.74 20.10 5.64
CA MET A 78 -12.31 19.98 5.41
C MET A 78 -11.99 19.13 4.17
N ILE A 79 -12.66 18.01 3.98
CA ILE A 79 -12.50 17.15 2.78
C ILE A 79 -12.78 17.95 1.51
N ARG A 80 -13.88 18.73 1.48
CA ARG A 80 -14.21 19.57 0.33
C ARG A 80 -13.15 20.62 0.04
N ARG A 81 -12.60 21.26 1.07
CA ARG A 81 -11.52 22.24 0.93
C ARG A 81 -10.23 21.59 0.40
N LEU A 82 -9.87 20.41 0.90
CA LEU A 82 -8.71 19.66 0.42
C LEU A 82 -8.83 19.27 -1.05
N PHE A 83 -10.00 18.81 -1.50
CA PHE A 83 -10.23 18.49 -2.91
C PHE A 83 -10.28 19.72 -3.80
N SER A 84 -10.75 20.89 -3.33
CA SER A 84 -10.80 22.10 -4.15
C SER A 84 -9.42 22.60 -4.56
N VAL A 85 -8.40 22.35 -3.76
CA VAL A 85 -7.00 22.70 -4.07
C VAL A 85 -6.40 21.80 -5.16
N THR A 86 -6.84 20.56 -5.23
CA THR A 86 -6.28 19.56 -6.16
C THR A 86 -6.69 19.81 -7.61
N ILE A 87 -7.89 20.37 -7.83
CA ILE A 87 -8.42 20.60 -9.18
C ILE A 87 -7.58 21.62 -9.95
N ASP A 88 -6.94 22.55 -9.23
CA ASP A 88 -6.14 23.62 -9.84
C ASP A 88 -4.69 23.20 -10.16
N GLU A 89 -4.20 22.08 -9.60
CA GLU A 89 -2.80 21.62 -9.77
C GLU A 89 -2.66 20.51 -10.85
N GLU A 90 -3.73 19.80 -11.20
CA GLU A 90 -3.69 18.69 -12.18
C GLU A 90 -3.45 19.15 -13.65
N GLU A 91 -3.55 20.43 -13.95
CA GLU A 91 -3.28 20.93 -15.31
C GLU A 91 -1.79 21.03 -15.67
N ASP A 92 -0.87 20.95 -14.71
CA ASP A 92 0.57 21.26 -14.93
C ASP A 92 1.57 20.13 -14.61
N SER A 93 1.17 18.96 -14.14
CA SER A 93 2.13 17.90 -13.78
C SER A 93 1.90 16.56 -14.49
N ASP A 94 2.87 16.17 -15.31
CA ASP A 94 3.00 14.81 -15.89
C ASP A 94 3.40 13.72 -14.87
N ASP A 95 3.54 14.06 -13.60
CA ASP A 95 3.91 13.11 -12.54
C ASP A 95 2.68 12.63 -11.77
N GLU A 96 2.44 11.32 -11.80
CA GLU A 96 1.42 10.58 -11.03
C GLU A 96 1.60 10.66 -9.48
N GLU A 97 2.36 11.60 -8.94
CA GLU A 97 2.46 11.79 -7.49
C GLU A 97 1.19 12.49 -6.99
N GLN A 98 0.32 11.67 -6.42
CA GLN A 98 -0.91 12.12 -5.79
C GLN A 98 -0.60 13.17 -4.71
N ASN A 99 -1.20 14.36 -4.82
CA ASN A 99 -1.03 15.47 -3.88
C ASN A 99 -1.39 15.02 -2.45
N ASP A 100 -0.63 15.47 -1.46
CA ASP A 100 -0.85 15.14 -0.04
C ASP A 100 -2.24 15.56 0.46
N CYS A 101 -2.81 16.65 -0.08
CA CYS A 101 -4.17 17.06 0.26
C CYS A 101 -5.21 16.04 -0.20
N THR A 102 -5.07 15.50 -1.41
CA THR A 102 -5.93 14.42 -1.92
C THR A 102 -5.84 13.18 -1.05
N ARG A 103 -4.64 12.76 -0.69
CA ARG A 103 -4.42 11.59 0.16
C ARG A 103 -5.06 11.73 1.54
N ILE A 104 -4.99 12.92 2.14
CA ILE A 104 -5.65 13.22 3.42
C ILE A 104 -7.18 13.20 3.24
N ALA A 105 -7.71 13.82 2.19
CA ALA A 105 -9.14 13.85 1.91
C ALA A 105 -9.70 12.44 1.71
N GLU A 106 -9.06 11.63 0.89
CA GLU A 106 -9.44 10.22 0.65
C GLU A 106 -9.40 9.38 1.94
N MET A 107 -8.36 9.56 2.76
CA MET A 107 -8.28 8.89 4.05
C MET A 107 -9.46 9.24 4.97
N LEU A 108 -9.80 10.53 5.06
CA LEU A 108 -10.92 11.00 5.86
C LEU A 108 -12.26 10.48 5.34
N GLU A 109 -12.47 10.47 4.01
CA GLU A 109 -13.66 9.88 3.39
C GLU A 109 -13.81 8.40 3.74
N ILE A 110 -12.74 7.62 3.64
CA ILE A 110 -12.71 6.21 4.01
C ILE A 110 -13.06 6.06 5.49
N CYS A 111 -12.47 6.87 6.37
CA CYS A 111 -12.75 6.84 7.80
C CYS A 111 -14.22 7.15 8.11
N ILE A 112 -14.82 8.14 7.48
CA ILE A 112 -16.24 8.49 7.66
C ILE A 112 -17.14 7.38 7.11
N ARG A 113 -16.87 6.92 5.89
CA ARG A 113 -17.68 5.91 5.21
C ARG A 113 -17.74 4.60 5.99
N PHE A 114 -16.62 4.19 6.57
CA PHE A 114 -16.49 2.91 7.27
C PHE A 114 -16.36 3.03 8.79
N ARG A 115 -16.68 4.19 9.39
CA ARG A 115 -16.52 4.44 10.83
C ARG A 115 -17.17 3.41 11.76
N ASN A 116 -18.28 2.82 11.31
CA ASN A 116 -19.03 1.81 12.05
C ASN A 116 -18.75 0.38 11.55
N SER A 117 -17.77 0.19 10.67
CA SER A 117 -17.46 -1.10 10.08
C SER A 117 -16.23 -1.71 10.75
N SER A 118 -16.33 -2.97 11.14
CA SER A 118 -15.17 -3.76 11.61
C SER A 118 -14.18 -4.08 10.50
N ALA A 119 -14.55 -3.84 9.23
CA ALA A 119 -13.69 -4.04 8.08
C ALA A 119 -12.60 -2.96 7.94
N LEU A 120 -12.75 -1.79 8.57
CA LEU A 120 -11.72 -0.76 8.59
C LEU A 120 -10.87 -0.89 9.85
N SER A 121 -9.56 -0.88 9.67
CA SER A 121 -8.58 -0.81 10.76
C SER A 121 -7.59 0.32 10.50
N LEU A 122 -7.48 1.24 11.44
CA LEU A 122 -6.41 2.23 11.44
C LEU A 122 -5.24 1.68 12.25
N VAL A 123 -4.05 1.78 11.71
CA VAL A 123 -2.82 1.33 12.37
C VAL A 123 -1.86 2.49 12.45
N PHE A 124 -1.46 2.82 13.67
CA PHE A 124 -0.36 3.76 13.93
C PHE A 124 0.96 3.00 14.01
N ASP A 125 1.93 3.48 13.29
CA ASP A 125 3.32 3.02 13.37
C ASP A 125 4.31 4.20 13.32
N GLU A 126 5.56 3.94 13.69
CA GLU A 126 6.66 4.89 13.53
C GLU A 126 7.69 4.29 12.56
N LEU A 127 7.54 4.57 11.28
CA LEU A 127 8.52 4.19 10.29
C LEU A 127 9.59 5.29 10.15
N LEU A 128 10.86 4.93 10.33
CA LEU A 128 12.00 5.86 10.21
C LEU A 128 11.87 7.11 11.10
N ASP A 129 11.39 6.95 12.33
CA ASP A 129 11.13 8.02 13.30
C ASP A 129 10.05 9.03 12.86
N SER A 130 9.26 8.67 11.84
CA SER A 130 8.11 9.45 11.38
C SER A 130 6.81 8.75 11.76
N PRO A 131 5.94 9.38 12.57
CA PRO A 131 4.65 8.80 12.93
C PRO A 131 3.73 8.75 11.72
N ARG A 132 3.03 7.63 11.57
CA ARG A 132 2.15 7.37 10.44
C ARG A 132 0.89 6.66 10.90
N ILE A 133 -0.26 7.04 10.33
CA ILE A 133 -1.51 6.28 10.42
C ILE A 133 -1.80 5.70 9.04
N THR A 134 -2.02 4.39 8.99
CA THR A 134 -2.37 3.67 7.77
C THR A 134 -3.77 3.10 7.89
N CYS A 135 -4.60 3.31 6.87
CA CYS A 135 -5.92 2.71 6.73
C CYS A 135 -5.81 1.33 6.07
N HIS A 136 -6.28 0.31 6.76
CA HIS A 136 -6.39 -1.04 6.22
C HIS A 136 -7.85 -1.44 6.08
N LEU A 137 -8.31 -1.65 4.85
CA LEU A 137 -9.61 -2.28 4.61
C LEU A 137 -9.42 -3.80 4.62
N LEU A 138 -9.87 -4.44 5.70
CA LEU A 138 -9.64 -5.86 5.97
C LEU A 138 -10.60 -6.79 5.23
N ASP A 139 -11.75 -6.26 4.79
CA ASP A 139 -12.77 -7.01 4.06
C ASP A 139 -13.07 -6.32 2.72
N PRO A 140 -12.52 -6.82 1.61
CA PRO A 140 -12.76 -6.22 0.29
C PRO A 140 -14.20 -6.36 -0.17
N SER A 141 -15.03 -7.24 0.44
CA SER A 141 -16.43 -7.42 0.08
C SER A 141 -17.26 -6.15 0.29
N VAL A 142 -16.89 -5.30 1.27
CA VAL A 142 -17.61 -4.04 1.56
C VAL A 142 -17.58 -3.04 0.40
N VAL A 143 -16.53 -3.13 -0.44
CA VAL A 143 -16.42 -2.34 -1.67
C VAL A 143 -16.85 -3.18 -2.88
N GLY A 144 -16.36 -4.41 -2.99
CA GLY A 144 -16.61 -5.31 -4.12
C GLY A 144 -18.09 -5.53 -4.37
N LYS A 145 -18.87 -5.78 -3.31
CA LYS A 145 -20.31 -6.01 -3.42
C LYS A 145 -21.06 -4.91 -4.18
N SER A 146 -20.83 -3.65 -3.82
CA SER A 146 -21.50 -2.51 -4.46
C SER A 146 -21.11 -2.38 -5.93
N VAL A 147 -19.85 -2.65 -6.28
CA VAL A 147 -19.37 -2.62 -7.66
C VAL A 147 -20.05 -3.71 -8.48
N PHE A 148 -20.06 -4.95 -8.00
CA PHE A 148 -20.69 -6.07 -8.72
C PHE A 148 -22.20 -5.97 -8.80
N GLU A 149 -22.86 -5.36 -7.81
CA GLU A 149 -24.30 -5.11 -7.85
C GLU A 149 -24.67 -4.03 -8.88
N SER A 150 -23.82 -3.05 -9.10
CA SER A 150 -24.03 -1.99 -10.10
C SER A 150 -23.78 -2.44 -11.54
N CYS A 151 -23.03 -3.53 -11.74
CA CYS A 151 -22.72 -4.05 -13.05
C CYS A 151 -23.79 -5.03 -13.54
N ARG A 152 -24.14 -4.94 -14.84
CA ARG A 152 -25.01 -5.92 -15.51
C ARG A 152 -24.36 -7.30 -15.60
N GLY A 153 -23.05 -7.35 -15.78
CA GLY A 153 -22.23 -8.53 -15.82
C GLY A 153 -20.77 -8.17 -15.66
N SER A 154 -19.98 -9.07 -15.07
CA SER A 154 -18.55 -8.88 -14.83
C SER A 154 -17.81 -10.18 -15.13
N ILE A 155 -16.61 -10.07 -15.65
CA ILE A 155 -15.71 -11.20 -15.90
C ILE A 155 -14.42 -10.94 -15.13
N LEU A 156 -14.10 -11.86 -14.21
CA LEU A 156 -12.80 -11.90 -13.54
C LEU A 156 -12.01 -13.06 -14.12
N MET A 157 -10.78 -12.80 -14.52
CA MET A 157 -9.89 -13.82 -15.04
C MET A 157 -8.44 -13.60 -14.62
N SER A 158 -7.77 -14.69 -14.28
CA SER A 158 -6.33 -14.70 -14.01
C SER A 158 -5.83 -16.13 -14.07
N GLY A 159 -4.56 -16.30 -14.40
CA GLY A 159 -3.87 -17.60 -14.30
C GLY A 159 -3.73 -18.10 -12.85
N THR A 160 -3.94 -17.23 -11.86
CA THR A 160 -3.80 -17.52 -10.42
C THR A 160 -5.10 -17.38 -9.62
N LEU A 161 -6.24 -17.17 -10.28
CA LEU A 161 -7.55 -17.04 -9.65
C LEU A 161 -8.11 -18.43 -9.26
N PHE A 162 -7.42 -19.12 -8.35
CA PHE A 162 -7.77 -20.46 -7.94
C PHE A 162 -7.68 -20.64 -6.40
N PRO A 163 -8.67 -21.24 -5.74
CA PRO A 163 -9.98 -21.66 -6.26
C PRO A 163 -10.92 -20.46 -6.54
N PRO A 164 -11.63 -20.43 -7.68
CA PRO A 164 -12.38 -19.25 -8.10
C PRO A 164 -13.55 -18.88 -7.17
N MET A 165 -14.18 -19.86 -6.52
CA MET A 165 -15.25 -19.61 -5.53
C MET A 165 -14.75 -18.78 -4.34
N MET A 166 -13.54 -19.03 -3.86
CA MET A 166 -12.93 -18.26 -2.77
C MET A 166 -12.88 -16.77 -3.11
N TYR A 167 -12.49 -16.43 -4.34
CA TYR A 167 -12.42 -15.03 -4.77
C TYR A 167 -13.81 -14.38 -4.88
N SER A 168 -14.84 -15.13 -5.31
CA SER A 168 -16.21 -14.61 -5.32
C SER A 168 -16.72 -14.31 -3.91
N GLU A 169 -16.40 -15.15 -2.94
CA GLU A 169 -16.74 -14.94 -1.52
C GLU A 169 -16.01 -13.73 -0.94
N ILE A 170 -14.69 -13.63 -1.13
CA ILE A 170 -13.87 -12.52 -0.66
C ILE A 170 -14.34 -11.18 -1.25
N LEU A 171 -14.79 -11.16 -2.50
CA LEU A 171 -15.27 -9.96 -3.17
C LEU A 171 -16.76 -9.67 -2.92
N GLY A 172 -17.46 -10.52 -2.15
CA GLY A 172 -18.86 -10.35 -1.83
C GLY A 172 -19.81 -10.58 -3.02
N ILE A 173 -19.39 -11.36 -4.02
CA ILE A 173 -20.22 -11.67 -5.19
C ILE A 173 -21.21 -12.78 -4.80
N PRO A 174 -22.52 -12.57 -4.97
CA PRO A 174 -23.51 -13.58 -4.60
C PRO A 174 -23.32 -14.90 -5.37
N ALA A 175 -23.29 -16.03 -4.65
CA ALA A 175 -23.06 -17.36 -5.25
C ALA A 175 -24.08 -17.71 -6.36
N ASN A 176 -25.34 -17.29 -6.21
CA ASN A 176 -26.41 -17.52 -7.20
C ASN A 176 -26.25 -16.67 -8.48
N ARG A 177 -25.32 -15.71 -8.51
CA ARG A 177 -24.95 -14.88 -9.68
C ARG A 177 -23.58 -15.22 -10.23
N THR A 178 -22.88 -16.19 -9.65
CA THR A 178 -21.51 -16.53 -9.97
C THR A 178 -21.45 -17.82 -10.77
N VAL A 179 -20.74 -17.79 -11.90
CA VAL A 179 -20.38 -19.00 -12.65
C VAL A 179 -18.85 -19.07 -12.66
N CYS A 180 -18.32 -20.12 -12.05
CA CYS A 180 -16.89 -20.37 -12.01
C CYS A 180 -16.49 -21.37 -13.10
N LYS A 181 -15.41 -21.08 -13.82
CA LYS A 181 -14.85 -21.95 -14.84
C LYS A 181 -13.34 -22.02 -14.69
N VAL A 182 -12.81 -23.23 -14.72
CA VAL A 182 -11.37 -23.48 -14.67
C VAL A 182 -10.99 -24.12 -15.99
N TYR A 183 -9.96 -23.58 -16.61
CA TYR A 183 -9.36 -24.11 -17.82
C TYR A 183 -8.05 -24.80 -17.49
N SER A 184 -7.77 -25.93 -18.08
CA SER A 184 -6.47 -26.58 -17.97
C SER A 184 -5.39 -25.74 -18.66
N SER A 185 -4.18 -25.83 -18.15
CA SER A 185 -3.02 -25.22 -18.82
C SER A 185 -2.72 -25.99 -20.11
N ASP A 186 -2.43 -25.27 -21.20
CA ASP A 186 -1.93 -25.85 -22.45
C ASP A 186 -0.44 -26.23 -22.37
N PHE A 187 0.25 -25.80 -21.30
CA PHE A 187 1.65 -26.13 -21.08
C PHE A 187 1.77 -27.52 -20.43
N PRO A 188 2.54 -28.45 -21.01
CA PRO A 188 2.76 -29.78 -20.44
C PRO A 188 3.35 -29.70 -19.03
N VAL A 189 2.80 -30.51 -18.12
CA VAL A 189 3.23 -30.51 -16.70
C VAL A 189 4.67 -30.98 -16.57
N GLU A 190 5.12 -31.91 -17.41
CA GLU A 190 6.48 -32.42 -17.49
C GLU A 190 7.52 -31.33 -17.79
N ASN A 191 7.13 -30.26 -18.48
CA ASN A 191 8.01 -29.13 -18.78
C ASN A 191 8.07 -28.08 -17.64
N ARG A 192 7.42 -28.38 -16.51
CA ARG A 192 7.33 -27.49 -15.35
C ARG A 192 7.68 -28.22 -14.05
N PRO A 193 8.93 -28.71 -13.93
CA PRO A 193 9.36 -29.33 -12.68
C PRO A 193 9.34 -28.30 -11.53
N VAL A 194 8.84 -28.72 -10.35
CA VAL A 194 8.87 -27.93 -9.13
C VAL A 194 9.80 -28.62 -8.16
N LEU A 195 10.89 -27.95 -7.79
CA LEU A 195 11.87 -28.43 -6.83
C LEU A 195 11.75 -27.62 -5.54
N ILE A 196 11.74 -28.30 -4.41
CA ILE A 196 11.65 -27.67 -3.08
C ILE A 196 12.92 -27.99 -2.31
N ALA A 197 13.71 -26.95 -1.99
CA ALA A 197 14.85 -27.07 -1.10
C ALA A 197 14.35 -27.03 0.35
N SER A 198 14.42 -28.16 1.05
CA SER A 198 13.92 -28.31 2.42
C SER A 198 14.95 -27.96 3.51
N ASP A 199 16.19 -27.71 3.13
CA ASP A 199 17.34 -27.41 3.99
C ASP A 199 17.57 -25.90 4.18
N VAL A 200 16.74 -25.06 3.55
CA VAL A 200 16.82 -23.59 3.64
C VAL A 200 15.48 -22.98 4.06
N THR A 201 15.55 -21.77 4.62
CA THR A 201 14.36 -21.02 4.99
C THR A 201 14.57 -19.52 4.77
N SER A 202 13.49 -18.81 4.36
CA SER A 202 13.45 -17.35 4.30
C SER A 202 12.90 -16.72 5.58
N LYS A 203 12.57 -17.50 6.61
CA LYS A 203 12.08 -17.03 7.90
C LYS A 203 13.04 -16.00 8.51
N PHE A 204 12.51 -14.87 8.94
CA PHE A 204 13.31 -13.71 9.38
C PHE A 204 14.41 -14.07 10.39
N THR A 205 14.08 -14.88 11.40
CA THR A 205 15.00 -15.27 12.49
C THR A 205 16.12 -16.23 12.06
N GLU A 206 15.97 -16.93 10.94
CA GLU A 206 16.85 -17.99 10.49
C GLU A 206 17.49 -17.74 9.11
N ARG A 207 17.03 -16.71 8.41
CA ARG A 207 17.42 -16.45 7.02
C ARG A 207 18.92 -16.21 6.85
N GLU A 208 19.57 -15.50 7.78
CA GLU A 208 21.01 -15.21 7.70
C GLU A 208 21.86 -16.49 7.65
N ARG A 209 21.48 -17.50 8.41
CA ARG A 209 22.13 -18.82 8.38
C ARG A 209 21.86 -19.57 7.07
N SER A 210 20.72 -19.34 6.44
CA SER A 210 20.31 -20.00 5.20
C SER A 210 20.89 -19.38 3.94
N ILE A 211 21.34 -18.10 3.96
CA ILE A 211 21.82 -17.39 2.77
C ILE A 211 22.93 -18.15 2.02
N PRO A 212 23.98 -18.68 2.65
CA PRO A 212 25.03 -19.43 1.93
C PRO A 212 24.50 -20.67 1.22
N LEU A 213 23.55 -21.40 1.85
CA LEU A 213 22.90 -22.56 1.23
C LEU A 213 21.96 -22.17 0.10
N ILE A 214 21.20 -21.09 0.27
CA ILE A 214 20.37 -20.53 -0.80
C ILE A 214 21.25 -20.17 -2.00
N GLY A 215 22.40 -19.53 -1.76
CA GLY A 215 23.37 -19.22 -2.81
C GLY A 215 23.85 -20.46 -3.55
N GLN A 216 24.13 -21.58 -2.84
CA GLN A 216 24.52 -22.85 -3.47
C GLN A 216 23.40 -23.42 -4.34
N HIS A 217 22.13 -23.41 -3.88
CA HIS A 217 20.98 -23.87 -4.65
C HIS A 217 20.77 -23.02 -5.90
N VAL A 218 20.84 -21.70 -5.77
CA VAL A 218 20.73 -20.77 -6.91
C VAL A 218 21.82 -21.02 -7.92
N ARG A 219 23.07 -21.21 -7.47
CA ARG A 219 24.19 -21.55 -8.32
C ARG A 219 23.96 -22.87 -9.07
N ALA A 220 23.51 -23.91 -8.37
CA ALA A 220 23.21 -25.19 -8.99
C ALA A 220 22.15 -25.08 -10.08
N VAL A 221 21.10 -24.28 -9.85
CA VAL A 221 20.07 -24.01 -10.88
C VAL A 221 20.65 -23.31 -12.08
N ILE A 222 21.47 -22.26 -11.87
CA ILE A 222 22.06 -21.49 -12.98
C ILE A 222 23.02 -22.37 -13.80
N GLU A 223 23.83 -23.20 -13.16
CA GLU A 223 24.80 -24.08 -13.83
C GLU A 223 24.13 -25.18 -14.65
N ASN A 224 22.93 -25.60 -14.27
CA ASN A 224 22.18 -26.66 -14.93
C ASN A 224 21.00 -26.16 -15.79
N THR A 225 20.94 -24.87 -16.10
CA THR A 225 19.89 -24.28 -16.94
C THR A 225 20.53 -23.61 -18.16
N ASP A 226 20.19 -24.03 -19.37
CA ASP A 226 20.73 -23.45 -20.60
C ASP A 226 20.14 -22.08 -20.93
N GLY A 227 18.92 -21.77 -20.45
CA GLY A 227 18.22 -20.52 -20.68
C GLY A 227 18.47 -19.45 -19.64
N ASN A 228 17.68 -18.37 -19.68
CA ASN A 228 17.68 -17.32 -18.66
C ASN A 228 17.12 -17.84 -17.33
N VAL A 229 17.69 -17.37 -16.22
CA VAL A 229 17.23 -17.70 -14.87
C VAL A 229 16.78 -16.42 -14.18
N ALA A 230 15.55 -16.42 -13.70
CA ALA A 230 15.00 -15.34 -12.86
C ALA A 230 14.99 -15.76 -11.39
N ILE A 231 15.51 -14.92 -10.52
CA ILE A 231 15.58 -15.16 -9.08
C ILE A 231 14.68 -14.15 -8.38
N PHE A 232 13.63 -14.63 -7.73
CA PHE A 232 12.70 -13.80 -6.96
C PHE A 232 13.01 -13.92 -5.47
N ALA A 233 13.42 -12.83 -4.86
CA ALA A 233 13.65 -12.75 -3.42
C ALA A 233 12.43 -12.15 -2.70
N PRO A 234 12.11 -12.57 -1.46
CA PRO A 234 10.96 -12.07 -0.72
C PRO A 234 11.11 -10.62 -0.23
N SER A 235 12.31 -10.05 -0.31
CA SER A 235 12.58 -8.64 0.03
C SER A 235 13.84 -8.15 -0.66
N TYR A 236 13.95 -6.83 -0.87
CA TYR A 236 15.18 -6.20 -1.39
C TYR A 236 16.39 -6.47 -0.49
N THR A 237 16.22 -6.49 0.82
CA THR A 237 17.30 -6.85 1.75
C THR A 237 17.85 -8.24 1.47
N MET A 238 16.97 -9.22 1.22
CA MET A 238 17.39 -10.58 0.90
C MET A 238 18.01 -10.68 -0.49
N LEU A 239 17.46 -9.95 -1.47
CA LEU A 239 18.03 -9.83 -2.81
C LEU A 239 19.47 -9.30 -2.75
N GLU A 240 19.71 -8.23 -2.00
CA GLU A 240 21.05 -7.66 -1.82
C GLU A 240 22.02 -8.64 -1.19
N ARG A 241 21.58 -9.41 -0.19
CA ARG A 241 22.42 -10.41 0.47
C ARG A 241 22.80 -11.53 -0.49
N ILE A 242 21.83 -12.10 -1.21
CA ILE A 242 22.10 -13.15 -2.21
C ILE A 242 23.04 -12.64 -3.30
N HIS A 243 22.74 -11.44 -3.84
CA HIS A 243 23.57 -10.82 -4.88
C HIS A 243 25.00 -10.56 -4.41
N SER A 244 25.17 -10.03 -3.19
CA SER A 244 26.50 -9.76 -2.62
C SER A 244 27.31 -11.06 -2.43
N ASP A 245 26.69 -12.16 -2.06
CA ASP A 245 27.33 -13.47 -1.96
C ASP A 245 27.90 -13.92 -3.32
N PHE A 246 27.15 -13.75 -4.42
CA PHE A 246 27.65 -14.05 -5.76
C PHE A 246 28.84 -13.18 -6.16
N ILE A 247 28.74 -11.87 -5.91
CA ILE A 247 29.83 -10.93 -6.26
C ILE A 247 31.08 -11.24 -5.44
N ASN A 248 30.95 -11.45 -4.13
CA ASN A 248 32.06 -11.71 -3.23
C ASN A 248 32.78 -13.04 -3.59
N LEU A 249 32.05 -14.00 -4.11
CA LEU A 249 32.61 -15.26 -4.60
C LEU A 249 33.20 -15.13 -6.02
N GLY A 250 33.08 -13.96 -6.66
CA GLY A 250 33.56 -13.71 -8.02
C GLY A 250 32.88 -14.59 -9.09
N TRP A 251 31.69 -15.15 -8.77
CA TRP A 251 31.03 -16.09 -9.65
C TRP A 251 29.81 -15.47 -10.34
N ASN A 252 29.76 -15.54 -11.63
CA ASN A 252 28.62 -15.10 -12.43
C ASN A 252 28.11 -16.18 -13.40
N GLY A 253 28.73 -17.37 -13.38
CA GLY A 253 28.41 -18.47 -14.29
C GLY A 253 28.63 -18.15 -15.77
N GLY A 254 29.46 -17.14 -16.10
CA GLY A 254 29.66 -16.65 -17.45
C GLY A 254 28.44 -15.87 -18.00
N ARG A 255 27.51 -15.46 -17.14
CA ARG A 255 26.26 -14.78 -17.51
C ARG A 255 26.25 -13.32 -17.10
N VAL A 256 25.45 -12.53 -17.80
CA VAL A 256 25.15 -11.14 -17.40
C VAL A 256 24.14 -11.22 -16.24
N ILE A 257 24.45 -10.53 -15.14
CA ILE A 257 23.55 -10.42 -13.99
C ILE A 257 22.87 -9.06 -14.05
N LEU A 258 21.55 -9.08 -14.14
CA LEU A 258 20.70 -7.91 -14.03
C LEU A 258 20.03 -7.94 -12.65
N LYS A 259 20.11 -6.84 -11.92
CA LYS A 259 19.55 -6.72 -10.57
C LYS A 259 18.57 -5.57 -10.51
N GLU A 260 17.36 -5.84 -10.05
CA GLU A 260 16.40 -4.82 -9.74
C GLU A 260 16.81 -4.04 -8.48
N GLU A 261 16.71 -2.72 -8.51
CA GLU A 261 16.97 -1.83 -7.38
C GLU A 261 15.66 -1.27 -6.82
N GLN A 262 15.65 -1.01 -5.52
CA GLN A 262 14.50 -0.39 -4.89
C GLN A 262 14.19 0.98 -5.53
N ARG A 263 12.91 1.23 -5.86
CA ARG A 263 12.44 2.45 -6.55
C ARG A 263 12.92 2.60 -8.00
N MET A 264 13.29 1.52 -8.64
CA MET A 264 13.57 1.56 -10.08
C MET A 264 12.29 1.88 -10.85
N SER A 265 12.38 2.81 -11.81
CA SER A 265 11.22 3.15 -12.66
C SER A 265 10.81 1.96 -13.53
N LYS A 266 9.51 1.86 -13.84
CA LYS A 266 8.97 0.76 -14.67
C LYS A 266 9.68 0.66 -16.02
N GLY A 267 9.94 1.79 -16.69
CA GLY A 267 10.64 1.81 -17.97
C GLY A 267 12.08 1.30 -17.87
N ARG A 268 12.76 1.51 -16.73
CA ARG A 268 14.11 0.97 -16.51
C ARG A 268 14.07 -0.55 -16.29
N VAL A 269 13.07 -1.05 -15.57
CA VAL A 269 12.88 -2.51 -15.40
C VAL A 269 12.58 -3.17 -16.74
N GLU A 270 11.71 -2.57 -17.56
CA GLU A 270 11.35 -3.10 -18.89
C GLU A 270 12.54 -3.08 -19.87
N SER A 271 13.55 -2.23 -19.65
CA SER A 271 14.74 -2.13 -20.49
C SER A 271 15.89 -3.08 -20.08
N MET A 272 15.75 -3.80 -18.98
CA MET A 272 16.71 -4.81 -18.50
C MET A 272 16.56 -6.13 -19.25
#